data_a5500cc56b5525660fceebbdbd516ffe
#
_entry.id   a5500cc56b5525660fceebbdbd516ffe
#
_cell.length_a   1.000
_cell.length_b   1.000
_cell.length_c   1.000
_cell.angle_alpha   90.00
_cell.angle_beta   90.00
_cell.angle_gamma   90.00
#
_symmetry.space_group_name_H-M   'P 1'
#
loop_
_entity.id
_entity.type
_entity.pdbx_description
1 polymer ?
#
loop_
_entity_poly.entity_id
_entity_poly.type
_entity_poly.pdbx_seq_one_letter_code
_entity_poly.pdbx_strand_id
1 'polypeptide(L)'
;MIAIVDYGVGNLFSLSSSVRSLGAEVRVTHEAADLHAASHILLPGVGAFGDAMAKLEATGLVPVLKKEVETKPLLGICLGMQLLFDKSFEYGEHAGLGLIPGEVCPLADDLTDASLKVPHIGWNALDIVPGRENDPLFKYVKNGEYVYYVHSYY
;
A
#
# COMPACT_ATOMS: atom_id res chain seq x y z
N MET A 1 -2.68 2.50 19.36
CA MET A 1 -3.50 1.67 18.48
C MET A 1 -3.14 1.94 17.02
N ILE A 2 -3.07 0.90 16.19
CA ILE A 2 -2.88 0.98 14.73
C ILE A 2 -4.25 0.76 14.07
N ALA A 3 -4.65 1.65 13.17
CA ALA A 3 -5.87 1.48 12.38
C ALA A 3 -5.57 0.80 11.04
N ILE A 4 -6.34 -0.21 10.70
CA ILE A 4 -6.35 -0.82 9.36
C ILE A 4 -7.64 -0.36 8.68
N VAL A 5 -7.50 0.30 7.54
CA VAL A 5 -8.64 0.83 6.80
C VAL A 5 -9.41 -0.32 6.16
N ASP A 6 -10.69 -0.44 6.53
CA ASP A 6 -11.64 -1.37 5.92
C ASP A 6 -12.51 -0.62 4.92
N TYR A 7 -12.25 -0.83 3.64
CA TYR A 7 -13.06 -0.32 2.54
C TYR A 7 -13.56 -1.45 1.63
N GLY A 8 -13.64 -2.66 2.20
CA GLY A 8 -14.11 -3.85 1.51
C GLY A 8 -13.08 -4.50 0.58
N VAL A 9 -11.79 -4.14 0.73
CA VAL A 9 -10.69 -4.68 -0.09
C VAL A 9 -9.50 -5.01 0.81
N GLY A 10 -8.81 -6.11 0.52
CA GLY A 10 -7.60 -6.52 1.25
C GLY A 10 -7.79 -7.74 2.14
N ASN A 11 -6.69 -8.38 2.50
CA ASN A 11 -6.68 -9.48 3.45
C ASN A 11 -6.58 -8.95 4.89
N LEU A 12 -7.69 -8.39 5.39
CA LEU A 12 -7.76 -7.72 6.70
C LEU A 12 -7.46 -8.67 7.85
N PHE A 13 -7.88 -9.93 7.75
CA PHE A 13 -7.63 -10.93 8.79
C PHE A 13 -6.14 -11.21 8.94
N SER A 14 -5.46 -11.54 7.85
CA SER A 14 -4.02 -11.84 7.89
C SER A 14 -3.21 -10.62 8.35
N LEU A 15 -3.54 -9.43 7.83
CA LEU A 15 -2.84 -8.20 8.21
C LEU A 15 -3.03 -7.90 9.70
N SER A 16 -4.27 -7.95 10.20
CA SER A 16 -4.54 -7.69 11.62
C SER A 16 -3.86 -8.71 12.54
N SER A 17 -3.83 -9.98 12.12
CA SER A 17 -3.15 -11.05 12.88
C SER A 17 -1.64 -10.84 12.92
N SER A 18 -1.03 -10.46 11.80
CA SER A 18 0.40 -10.16 11.74
C SER A 18 0.78 -8.99 12.63
N VAL A 19 0.01 -7.90 12.60
CA VAL A 19 0.30 -6.72 13.44
C VAL A 19 0.10 -7.04 14.93
N ARG A 20 -0.94 -7.81 15.29
CA ARG A 20 -1.14 -8.26 16.67
C ARG A 20 -0.03 -9.16 17.18
N SER A 21 0.55 -10.02 16.33
CA SER A 21 1.66 -10.88 16.72
C SER A 21 2.93 -10.08 17.12
N LEU A 22 3.03 -8.84 16.68
CA LEU A 22 4.08 -7.89 17.10
C LEU A 22 3.76 -7.17 18.43
N GLY A 23 2.66 -7.51 19.09
CA GLY A 23 2.24 -6.90 20.35
C GLY A 23 1.50 -5.57 20.20
N ALA A 24 1.14 -5.16 18.98
CA ALA A 24 0.45 -3.90 18.76
C ALA A 24 -1.08 -4.06 18.90
N GLU A 25 -1.71 -3.04 19.49
CA GLU A 25 -3.16 -2.91 19.46
C GLU A 25 -3.62 -2.50 18.07
N VAL A 26 -4.56 -3.27 17.49
CA VAL A 26 -5.05 -3.11 16.10
C VAL A 26 -6.55 -3.01 16.06
N ARG A 27 -7.04 -2.07 15.28
CA ARG A 27 -8.46 -1.95 14.93
C ARG A 27 -8.64 -1.92 13.41
N VAL A 28 -9.45 -2.85 12.90
CA VAL A 28 -9.95 -2.83 11.52
C VAL A 28 -11.20 -1.97 11.53
N THR A 29 -11.25 -0.92 10.71
CA THR A 29 -12.29 0.09 10.83
C THR A 29 -12.57 0.83 9.52
N HIS A 30 -13.79 1.27 9.36
CA HIS A 30 -14.25 2.23 8.37
C HIS A 30 -14.72 3.54 9.01
N GLU A 31 -14.45 3.74 10.31
CA GLU A 31 -14.89 4.92 11.05
C GLU A 31 -13.80 5.99 11.12
N ALA A 32 -14.14 7.21 10.74
CA ALA A 32 -13.22 8.36 10.80
C ALA A 32 -12.67 8.58 12.22
N ALA A 33 -13.48 8.39 13.25
CA ALA A 33 -13.10 8.55 14.64
C ALA A 33 -11.94 7.62 15.05
N ASP A 34 -11.92 6.40 14.53
CA ASP A 34 -10.85 5.45 14.80
C ASP A 34 -9.53 5.86 14.10
N LEU A 35 -9.63 6.39 12.87
CA LEU A 35 -8.47 6.94 12.16
C LEU A 35 -7.90 8.16 12.91
N HIS A 36 -8.76 9.03 13.43
CA HIS A 36 -8.34 10.15 14.27
C HIS A 36 -7.63 9.71 15.55
N ALA A 37 -8.11 8.65 16.20
CA ALA A 37 -7.54 8.13 17.43
C ALA A 37 -6.28 7.27 17.22
N ALA A 38 -6.04 6.79 16.01
CA ALA A 38 -4.90 5.92 15.70
C ALA A 38 -3.58 6.69 15.73
N SER A 39 -2.50 5.98 16.06
CA SER A 39 -1.12 6.47 15.96
C SER A 39 -0.49 6.20 14.59
N HIS A 40 -0.95 5.15 13.91
CA HIS A 40 -0.48 4.73 12.58
C HIS A 40 -1.66 4.19 11.79
N ILE A 41 -1.60 4.31 10.47
CA ILE A 41 -2.64 3.85 9.55
C ILE A 41 -2.03 2.84 8.58
N LEU A 42 -2.72 1.73 8.37
CA LEU A 42 -2.40 0.75 7.33
C LEU A 42 -3.50 0.77 6.27
N LEU A 43 -3.12 0.94 5.03
CA LEU A 43 -4.01 0.88 3.87
C LEU A 43 -3.69 -0.37 3.06
N PRO A 44 -4.38 -1.49 3.27
CA PRO A 44 -4.23 -2.68 2.44
C PRO A 44 -4.93 -2.50 1.09
N GLY A 45 -4.59 -3.35 0.13
CA GLY A 45 -5.31 -3.38 -1.14
C GLY A 45 -5.00 -4.63 -1.95
N VAL A 46 -6.01 -5.15 -2.63
CA VAL A 46 -5.91 -6.22 -3.63
C VAL A 46 -6.93 -5.95 -4.75
N GLY A 47 -6.70 -6.50 -5.94
CA GLY A 47 -7.59 -6.32 -7.09
C GLY A 47 -7.18 -5.16 -7.99
N ALA A 48 -8.14 -4.54 -8.69
CA ALA A 48 -7.90 -3.49 -9.65
C ALA A 48 -7.96 -2.08 -9.00
N PHE A 49 -7.10 -1.18 -9.48
CA PHE A 49 -6.94 0.17 -8.93
C PHE A 49 -8.23 0.98 -8.94
N GLY A 50 -8.91 1.06 -10.08
CA GLY A 50 -10.14 1.86 -10.22
C GLY A 50 -11.26 1.38 -9.29
N ASP A 51 -11.45 0.06 -9.19
CA ASP A 51 -12.46 -0.52 -8.29
C ASP A 51 -12.13 -0.25 -6.81
N ALA A 52 -10.85 -0.34 -6.45
CA ALA A 52 -10.41 -0.07 -5.09
C ALA A 52 -10.59 1.40 -4.72
N MET A 53 -10.22 2.33 -5.62
CA MET A 53 -10.45 3.76 -5.40
C MET A 53 -11.94 4.08 -5.24
N ALA A 54 -12.79 3.55 -6.11
CA ALA A 54 -14.24 3.77 -6.03
C ALA A 54 -14.81 3.29 -4.68
N LYS A 55 -14.37 2.12 -4.20
CA LYS A 55 -14.77 1.61 -2.88
C LYS A 55 -14.27 2.49 -1.75
N LEU A 56 -13.02 2.95 -1.82
CA LEU A 56 -12.45 3.83 -0.79
C LEU A 56 -13.19 5.18 -0.75
N GLU A 57 -13.48 5.76 -1.90
CA GLU A 57 -14.27 7.00 -2.02
C GLU A 57 -15.68 6.83 -1.44
N ALA A 58 -16.33 5.70 -1.72
CA ALA A 58 -17.68 5.40 -1.20
C ALA A 58 -17.74 5.34 0.34
N THR A 59 -16.63 5.07 1.03
CA THR A 59 -16.57 5.15 2.50
C THR A 59 -16.58 6.59 3.04
N GLY A 60 -16.27 7.58 2.22
CA GLY A 60 -16.05 8.96 2.66
C GLY A 60 -14.73 9.18 3.42
N LEU A 61 -13.85 8.18 3.49
CA LEU A 61 -12.60 8.27 4.26
C LEU A 61 -11.46 9.00 3.54
N VAL A 62 -11.56 9.22 2.23
CA VAL A 62 -10.49 9.87 1.45
C VAL A 62 -10.06 11.22 2.07
N PRO A 63 -10.97 12.18 2.37
CA PRO A 63 -10.55 13.43 3.00
C PRO A 63 -9.97 13.24 4.41
N VAL A 64 -10.44 12.25 5.15
CA VAL A 64 -9.90 11.90 6.48
C VAL A 64 -8.48 11.39 6.36
N LEU A 65 -8.22 10.43 5.45
CA LEU A 65 -6.88 9.90 5.21
C LEU A 65 -5.90 11.01 4.82
N LYS A 66 -6.29 11.87 3.86
CA LYS A 66 -5.46 13.01 3.43
C LYS A 66 -5.11 13.94 4.59
N LYS A 67 -6.01 14.12 5.55
CA LYS A 67 -5.78 14.95 6.72
C LYS A 67 -4.87 14.29 7.75
N GLU A 68 -5.12 13.00 8.02
CA GLU A 68 -4.38 12.27 9.05
C GLU A 68 -2.90 12.04 8.68
N VAL A 69 -2.59 11.83 7.38
CA VAL A 69 -1.20 11.63 6.93
C VAL A 69 -0.31 12.86 7.05
N GLU A 70 -0.88 14.04 7.28
CA GLU A 70 -0.08 15.24 7.58
C GLU A 70 0.72 15.08 8.89
N THR A 71 0.26 14.24 9.81
CA THR A 71 0.83 14.09 11.15
C THR A 71 1.08 12.65 11.57
N LYS A 72 0.59 11.68 10.83
CA LYS A 72 0.67 10.25 11.17
C LYS A 72 1.31 9.44 10.05
N PRO A 73 2.11 8.43 10.38
CA PRO A 73 2.60 7.47 9.40
C PRO A 73 1.44 6.68 8.78
N LEU A 74 1.45 6.57 7.46
CA LEU A 74 0.58 5.68 6.69
C LEU A 74 1.45 4.71 5.90
N LEU A 75 1.17 3.42 5.99
CA LEU A 75 1.78 2.37 5.18
C LEU A 75 0.75 1.78 4.22
N GLY A 76 0.95 1.97 2.93
CA GLY A 76 0.23 1.27 1.88
C GLY A 76 0.86 -0.10 1.61
N ILE A 77 0.02 -1.14 1.44
CA ILE A 77 0.47 -2.50 1.18
C ILE A 77 -0.10 -2.95 -0.17
N CYS A 78 0.79 -3.32 -1.10
CA CYS A 78 0.45 -3.76 -2.46
C CYS A 78 -0.42 -2.70 -3.17
N LEU A 79 -1.62 -3.03 -3.61
CA LEU A 79 -2.54 -2.07 -4.22
C LEU A 79 -2.78 -0.84 -3.32
N GLY A 80 -2.84 -1.03 -1.99
CA GLY A 80 -2.97 0.08 -1.05
C GLY A 80 -1.81 1.08 -1.12
N MET A 81 -0.58 0.63 -1.45
CA MET A 81 0.54 1.52 -1.74
C MET A 81 0.32 2.25 -3.08
N GLN A 82 -0.13 1.53 -4.11
CA GLN A 82 -0.40 2.14 -5.42
C GLN A 82 -1.45 3.24 -5.34
N LEU A 83 -2.49 3.09 -4.50
CA LEU A 83 -3.51 4.11 -4.29
C LEU A 83 -2.96 5.44 -3.74
N LEU A 84 -1.75 5.46 -3.17
CA LEU A 84 -1.15 6.68 -2.63
C LEU A 84 -0.68 7.64 -3.73
N PHE A 85 -0.42 7.17 -4.94
CA PHE A 85 0.08 7.96 -6.06
C PHE A 85 -1.00 8.87 -6.68
N ASP A 86 -0.60 9.72 -7.60
CA ASP A 86 -1.50 10.67 -8.27
C ASP A 86 -2.53 9.95 -9.13
N LYS A 87 -2.10 8.92 -9.87
CA LYS A 87 -2.98 8.15 -10.77
C LYS A 87 -2.41 6.79 -11.15
N SER A 88 -3.26 5.97 -11.76
CA SER A 88 -2.90 4.67 -12.35
C SER A 88 -3.47 4.54 -13.75
N PHE A 89 -2.78 3.78 -14.60
CA PHE A 89 -3.23 3.41 -15.95
C PHE A 89 -3.80 1.99 -16.04
N GLU A 90 -4.10 1.36 -14.90
CA GLU A 90 -4.69 0.04 -14.87
C GLU A 90 -6.14 0.04 -15.39
N TYR A 91 -6.36 -0.58 -16.56
CA TYR A 91 -7.64 -0.61 -17.27
C TYR A 91 -8.25 0.77 -17.60
N GLY A 92 -7.41 1.77 -17.79
CA GLY A 92 -7.78 3.16 -18.02
C GLY A 92 -7.10 4.10 -17.06
N GLU A 93 -7.31 5.41 -17.21
CA GLU A 93 -6.76 6.41 -16.31
C GLU A 93 -7.68 6.59 -15.10
N HIS A 94 -7.15 6.36 -13.90
CA HIS A 94 -7.85 6.50 -12.64
C HIS A 94 -7.05 7.38 -11.69
N ALA A 95 -7.68 8.39 -11.11
CA ALA A 95 -7.07 9.22 -10.08
C ALA A 95 -6.83 8.43 -8.80
N GLY A 96 -5.69 8.65 -8.14
CA GLY A 96 -5.36 8.11 -6.83
C GLY A 96 -5.54 9.12 -5.70
N LEU A 97 -4.91 8.85 -4.57
CA LEU A 97 -4.98 9.73 -3.40
C LEU A 97 -4.10 10.99 -3.56
N GLY A 98 -3.09 10.98 -4.42
CA GLY A 98 -2.19 12.11 -4.62
C GLY A 98 -1.38 12.46 -3.35
N LEU A 99 -1.00 11.45 -2.57
CA LEU A 99 -0.16 11.59 -1.38
C LEU A 99 1.32 11.43 -1.70
N ILE A 100 1.62 10.71 -2.78
CA ILE A 100 2.96 10.51 -3.32
C ILE A 100 2.93 10.96 -4.79
N PRO A 101 3.75 11.93 -5.20
CA PRO A 101 3.83 12.31 -6.60
C PRO A 101 4.29 11.15 -7.48
N GLY A 102 3.61 10.94 -8.59
CA GLY A 102 3.95 9.91 -9.56
C GLY A 102 2.75 9.13 -10.06
N GLU A 103 3.02 8.17 -10.92
CA GLU A 103 2.02 7.41 -11.65
C GLU A 103 2.27 5.90 -11.49
N VAL A 104 1.21 5.11 -11.48
CA VAL A 104 1.27 3.65 -11.48
C VAL A 104 1.15 3.16 -12.91
N CYS A 105 2.27 2.62 -13.44
CA CYS A 105 2.45 2.25 -14.83
C CYS A 105 2.46 0.73 -15.03
N PRO A 106 2.08 0.23 -16.24
CA PRO A 106 2.19 -1.19 -16.55
C PRO A 106 3.65 -1.63 -16.64
N LEU A 107 4.03 -2.70 -15.95
CA LEU A 107 5.36 -3.32 -16.12
C LEU A 107 5.65 -3.72 -17.57
N ALA A 108 4.63 -4.13 -18.30
CA ALA A 108 4.78 -4.59 -19.69
C ALA A 108 5.38 -3.53 -20.61
N ASP A 109 5.14 -2.25 -20.33
CA ASP A 109 5.58 -1.15 -21.20
C ASP A 109 7.10 -0.89 -21.11
N ASP A 110 7.72 -1.27 -19.98
CA ASP A 110 9.15 -1.06 -19.72
C ASP A 110 9.99 -2.33 -19.84
N LEU A 111 9.37 -3.49 -20.06
CA LEU A 111 10.12 -4.72 -20.25
C LEU A 111 10.79 -4.76 -21.62
N THR A 112 12.13 -4.77 -21.60
CA THR A 112 12.96 -4.94 -22.79
C THR A 112 13.33 -6.39 -23.08
N ASP A 113 13.23 -7.27 -22.09
CA ASP A 113 13.51 -8.70 -22.20
C ASP A 113 12.20 -9.50 -22.39
N ALA A 114 12.00 -10.00 -23.60
CA ALA A 114 10.83 -10.80 -23.96
C ALA A 114 10.70 -12.15 -23.21
N SER A 115 11.75 -12.60 -22.50
CA SER A 115 11.69 -13.80 -21.66
C SER A 115 10.99 -13.56 -20.32
N LEU A 116 10.89 -12.31 -19.88
CA LEU A 116 10.21 -11.93 -18.65
C LEU A 116 8.70 -11.94 -18.85
N LYS A 117 7.99 -12.32 -17.81
CA LYS A 117 6.53 -12.44 -17.80
C LYS A 117 5.88 -11.42 -16.90
N VAL A 118 4.74 -10.92 -17.34
CA VAL A 118 3.81 -10.13 -16.50
C VAL A 118 2.58 -10.99 -16.22
N PRO A 119 2.14 -11.07 -14.97
CA PRO A 119 2.66 -10.39 -13.76
C PRO A 119 4.04 -10.89 -13.31
N HIS A 120 4.79 -10.01 -12.65
CA HIS A 120 5.95 -10.42 -11.86
C HIS A 120 5.45 -11.16 -10.63
N ILE A 121 5.81 -12.43 -10.51
CA ILE A 121 5.45 -13.30 -9.38
C ILE A 121 6.69 -14.00 -8.89
N GLY A 122 7.04 -13.81 -7.62
CA GLY A 122 8.19 -14.51 -7.04
C GLY A 122 8.79 -13.84 -5.83
N TRP A 123 9.81 -14.50 -5.30
CA TRP A 123 10.64 -14.01 -4.20
C TRP A 123 11.84 -13.28 -4.78
N ASN A 124 11.98 -12.01 -4.46
CA ASN A 124 13.15 -11.21 -4.85
C ASN A 124 13.83 -10.61 -3.63
N ALA A 125 15.14 -10.54 -3.70
CA ALA A 125 15.93 -9.86 -2.69
C ALA A 125 15.67 -8.36 -2.75
N LEU A 126 15.55 -7.74 -1.57
CA LEU A 126 15.49 -6.28 -1.46
C LEU A 126 16.87 -5.70 -1.77
N ASP A 127 16.90 -4.69 -2.60
CA ASP A 127 18.06 -3.83 -2.83
C ASP A 127 17.77 -2.45 -2.24
N ILE A 128 18.25 -2.24 -1.02
CA ILE A 128 18.03 -0.98 -0.31
C ILE A 128 18.92 0.09 -0.94
N VAL A 129 18.29 1.15 -1.40
CA VAL A 129 18.99 2.28 -2.03
C VAL A 129 20.07 2.82 -1.10
N PRO A 130 21.33 3.01 -1.59
CA PRO A 130 22.42 3.52 -0.79
C PRO A 130 22.07 4.82 -0.04
N GLY A 131 22.37 4.86 1.25
CA GLY A 131 22.04 5.97 2.13
C GLY A 131 20.65 5.88 2.79
N ARG A 132 19.84 4.86 2.47
CA ARG A 132 18.54 4.61 3.09
C ARG A 132 18.53 3.45 4.06
N GLU A 133 19.69 2.86 4.37
CA GLU A 133 19.81 1.68 5.23
C GLU A 133 19.33 1.95 6.66
N ASN A 134 19.35 3.23 7.09
CA ASN A 134 18.89 3.67 8.40
C ASN A 134 17.46 4.21 8.40
N ASP A 135 16.72 4.08 7.29
CA ASP A 135 15.32 4.47 7.26
C ASP A 135 14.52 3.65 8.29
N PRO A 136 13.64 4.26 9.09
CA PRO A 136 12.83 3.55 10.08
C PRO A 136 12.09 2.32 9.54
N LEU A 137 11.70 2.34 8.27
CA LEU A 137 11.03 1.20 7.61
C LEU A 137 11.95 -0.03 7.54
N PHE A 138 13.26 0.17 7.38
CA PHE A 138 14.25 -0.90 7.25
C PHE A 138 14.97 -1.25 8.55
N LYS A 139 14.53 -0.70 9.69
CA LYS A 139 15.21 -0.91 10.99
C LYS A 139 15.48 -2.39 11.32
N TYR A 140 14.60 -3.27 10.92
CA TYR A 140 14.67 -4.71 11.17
C TYR A 140 14.83 -5.55 9.89
N VAL A 141 15.10 -4.91 8.77
CA VAL A 141 15.23 -5.52 7.45
C VAL A 141 16.64 -5.28 6.93
N LYS A 142 17.29 -6.31 6.42
CA LYS A 142 18.64 -6.21 5.86
C LYS A 142 18.58 -6.20 4.35
N ASN A 143 19.56 -5.53 3.74
CA ASN A 143 19.75 -5.65 2.29
C ASN A 143 19.95 -7.11 1.91
N GLY A 144 19.31 -7.56 0.84
CA GLY A 144 19.33 -8.94 0.38
C GLY A 144 18.27 -9.85 1.03
N GLU A 145 17.47 -9.39 2.00
CA GLU A 145 16.32 -10.16 2.48
C GLU A 145 15.25 -10.30 1.40
N TYR A 146 14.58 -11.45 1.37
CA TYR A 146 13.61 -11.76 0.33
C TYR A 146 12.20 -11.31 0.73
N VAL A 147 11.51 -10.68 -0.21
CA VAL A 147 10.08 -10.39 -0.14
C VAL A 147 9.36 -10.98 -1.35
N TYR A 148 8.08 -11.31 -1.15
CA TYR A 148 7.26 -11.87 -2.21
C TYR A 148 6.55 -10.78 -2.98
N TYR A 149 6.73 -10.81 -4.30
CA TYR A 149 6.08 -9.90 -5.24
C TYR A 149 5.00 -10.61 -6.04
N VAL A 150 3.89 -9.90 -6.28
CA VAL A 150 2.85 -10.30 -7.22
C VAL A 150 2.20 -9.03 -7.77
N HIS A 151 2.65 -8.57 -8.94
CA HIS A 151 2.14 -7.34 -9.52
C HIS A 151 2.36 -7.27 -11.04
N SER A 152 1.50 -6.50 -11.71
CA SER A 152 1.59 -6.17 -13.13
C SER A 152 1.86 -4.68 -13.35
N TYR A 153 1.76 -3.88 -12.29
CA TYR A 153 1.94 -2.43 -12.29
C TYR A 153 2.92 -2.03 -11.18
N TYR A 154 3.63 -0.92 -11.38
CA TYR A 154 4.63 -0.40 -10.45
C TYR A 154 4.57 1.12 -10.36
#